data_b898d0f3cfd0a966bbf0c70f63c5b347
#
_entry.id   b898d0f3cfd0a966bbf0c70f63c5b347
#
_cell.length_a   1.000
_cell.length_b   1.000
_cell.length_c   1.000
_cell.angle_alpha   90.00
_cell.angle_beta   90.00
_cell.angle_gamma   90.00
#
_symmetry.space_group_name_H-M   'P 1'
#
loop_
_entity.id
_entity.type
_entity.pdbx_description
1 polymer ?
#
loop_
_entity_poly.entity_id
_entity_poly.type
_entity_poly.pdbx_seq_one_letter_code
_entity_poly.pdbx_strand_id
1 'polypeptide(L)'
;MESGTPRHERSVDERPAAEGGGARPLLGADRAGLVTRHGLWGDAEYAAAAQLRRVSDELGVELVRLSFTDQHGVVHGKTLTRDALEGALSGSVSVPSSLLLKDTSGKTVYPVFTPDGGIGSSRMSGAGDVVLVPDPATFRILPWSPRTGWLLCDLHFPDGDPVALCTRGIHRRTLGELARRGWDLTVGVELEFHVFRLLDESLGDHHVGAPGRPGEPPAVAPVTRGSQLLHEQALDG
;
A
#
# COMPACT_ATOMS: atom_id res chain seq x y z
N MET A 1 -37.68 -54.80 25.29
CA MET A 1 -37.94 -53.62 26.15
C MET A 1 -37.06 -52.49 25.61
N GLU A 2 -37.68 -51.70 24.73
CA GLU A 2 -37.08 -50.56 24.08
C GLU A 2 -37.42 -49.32 24.91
N SER A 3 -36.40 -48.57 25.28
CA SER A 3 -36.57 -47.24 25.86
C SER A 3 -36.04 -46.19 24.89
N GLY A 4 -36.96 -45.57 24.15
CA GLY A 4 -36.69 -44.47 23.28
C GLY A 4 -36.44 -43.18 24.07
N THR A 5 -35.38 -42.46 23.73
CA THR A 5 -35.09 -41.11 24.21
C THR A 5 -35.69 -40.10 23.23
N PRO A 6 -36.41 -39.08 23.67
CA PRO A 6 -37.00 -38.09 22.78
C PRO A 6 -35.90 -37.07 22.31
N ARG A 7 -35.90 -36.81 21.02
CA ARG A 7 -35.14 -35.71 20.41
C ARG A 7 -35.77 -34.37 20.76
N HIS A 8 -35.02 -33.49 21.36
CA HIS A 8 -35.36 -32.08 21.52
C HIS A 8 -35.22 -31.37 20.17
N GLU A 9 -36.31 -31.02 19.55
CA GLU A 9 -36.37 -30.03 18.47
C GLU A 9 -36.09 -28.65 19.10
N ARG A 10 -35.01 -28.02 18.68
CA ARG A 10 -34.79 -26.60 18.97
C ARG A 10 -35.47 -25.79 17.88
N SER A 11 -36.45 -25.00 18.29
CA SER A 11 -37.08 -23.98 17.48
C SER A 11 -36.05 -22.96 17.05
N VAL A 12 -35.98 -22.69 15.74
CA VAL A 12 -35.19 -21.60 15.15
C VAL A 12 -35.89 -20.31 15.51
N ASP A 13 -35.28 -19.55 16.40
CA ASP A 13 -35.70 -18.21 16.81
C ASP A 13 -35.46 -17.24 15.61
N GLU A 14 -36.58 -16.82 15.00
CA GLU A 14 -36.54 -15.79 13.95
C GLU A 14 -36.14 -14.45 14.59
N ARG A 15 -34.89 -14.03 14.36
CA ARG A 15 -34.48 -12.67 14.68
C ARG A 15 -35.11 -11.70 13.67
N PRO A 16 -35.74 -10.62 14.12
CA PRO A 16 -36.28 -9.61 13.23
C PRO A 16 -35.11 -8.96 12.42
N ALA A 17 -35.35 -8.71 11.13
CA ALA A 17 -34.48 -8.01 10.23
C ALA A 17 -34.10 -6.66 10.84
N ALA A 18 -32.78 -6.41 10.98
CA ALA A 18 -32.27 -5.14 11.41
C ALA A 18 -32.59 -4.10 10.33
N GLU A 19 -33.49 -3.19 10.65
CA GLU A 19 -33.74 -1.99 9.87
C GLU A 19 -32.46 -1.19 9.68
N GLY A 20 -32.30 -0.60 8.48
CA GLY A 20 -31.13 0.07 7.97
C GLY A 20 -30.41 0.98 8.98
N GLY A 21 -29.27 0.52 9.44
CA GLY A 21 -28.33 1.30 10.21
C GLY A 21 -27.63 2.30 9.30
N GLY A 22 -28.17 3.50 9.21
CA GLY A 22 -27.44 4.63 8.69
C GLY A 22 -26.10 4.74 9.43
N ALA A 23 -24.99 4.77 8.69
CA ALA A 23 -23.66 4.92 9.25
C ALA A 23 -23.64 6.13 10.20
N ARG A 24 -23.46 5.85 11.49
CA ARG A 24 -23.32 6.87 12.52
C ARG A 24 -22.09 7.71 12.19
N PRO A 25 -22.19 9.04 12.02
CA PRO A 25 -21.02 9.86 11.80
C PRO A 25 -20.09 9.67 12.99
N LEU A 26 -18.84 9.28 12.72
CA LEU A 26 -17.80 9.29 13.73
C LEU A 26 -17.68 10.72 14.26
N LEU A 27 -17.76 10.84 15.58
CA LEU A 27 -17.80 12.09 16.35
C LEU A 27 -16.68 13.06 15.88
N GLY A 28 -17.08 14.28 15.47
CA GLY A 28 -16.20 15.44 15.44
C GLY A 28 -15.17 15.48 14.31
N ALA A 29 -15.43 14.89 13.14
CA ALA A 29 -14.58 15.11 11.99
C ALA A 29 -14.69 16.55 11.53
N ASP A 30 -13.64 17.34 11.77
CA ASP A 30 -13.36 18.58 11.07
C ASP A 30 -13.62 18.35 9.57
N ARG A 31 -14.52 19.11 8.95
CA ARG A 31 -14.99 18.89 7.56
C ARG A 31 -13.87 19.05 6.52
N ALA A 32 -12.72 19.60 6.90
CA ALA A 32 -11.53 19.66 6.08
C ALA A 32 -10.62 18.46 6.38
N GLY A 33 -10.43 17.56 5.41
CA GLY A 33 -9.47 16.46 5.50
C GLY A 33 -8.04 16.98 5.71
N LEU A 34 -7.11 16.07 6.05
CA LEU A 34 -5.71 16.39 6.33
C LEU A 34 -5.06 17.19 5.18
N VAL A 35 -5.32 16.80 3.93
CA VAL A 35 -4.78 17.48 2.73
C VAL A 35 -5.13 18.96 2.71
N THR A 36 -6.41 19.29 2.89
CA THR A 36 -6.87 20.69 2.86
C THR A 36 -6.43 21.45 4.11
N ARG A 37 -6.53 20.84 5.28
CA ARG A 37 -6.18 21.48 6.56
C ARG A 37 -4.72 21.91 6.62
N HIS A 38 -3.82 21.13 6.02
CA HIS A 38 -2.38 21.41 6.04
C HIS A 38 -1.83 21.92 4.70
N GLY A 39 -2.71 22.21 3.72
CA GLY A 39 -2.29 22.75 2.42
C GLY A 39 -1.30 21.84 1.68
N LEU A 40 -1.50 20.52 1.75
CA LEU A 40 -0.57 19.54 1.18
C LEU A 40 -0.66 19.44 -0.34
N TRP A 41 -1.72 19.94 -0.94
CA TRP A 41 -1.91 20.04 -2.38
C TRP A 41 -2.00 21.49 -2.83
N GLY A 42 -1.43 21.76 -4.01
CA GLY A 42 -1.66 22.98 -4.78
C GLY A 42 -2.71 22.78 -5.87
N ASP A 43 -2.89 23.80 -6.72
CA ASP A 43 -3.86 23.79 -7.81
C ASP A 43 -3.67 22.64 -8.80
N ALA A 44 -2.43 22.25 -9.05
CA ALA A 44 -2.09 21.15 -9.95
C ALA A 44 -2.60 19.79 -9.44
N GLU A 45 -2.44 19.51 -8.15
CA GLU A 45 -2.92 18.28 -7.54
C GLU A 45 -4.45 18.25 -7.48
N TYR A 46 -5.10 19.38 -7.17
CA TYR A 46 -6.56 19.46 -7.22
C TYR A 46 -7.11 19.26 -8.63
N ALA A 47 -6.47 19.81 -9.67
CA ALA A 47 -6.84 19.59 -11.06
C ALA A 47 -6.65 18.13 -11.46
N ALA A 48 -5.54 17.50 -11.06
CA ALA A 48 -5.27 16.10 -11.30
C ALA A 48 -6.28 15.18 -10.58
N ALA A 49 -6.71 15.53 -9.36
CA ALA A 49 -7.74 14.79 -8.63
C ALA A 49 -9.11 14.88 -9.33
N ALA A 50 -9.46 16.03 -9.90
CA ALA A 50 -10.67 16.18 -10.71
C ALA A 50 -10.62 15.31 -11.98
N GLN A 51 -9.45 15.23 -12.65
CA GLN A 51 -9.23 14.37 -13.81
C GLN A 51 -9.34 12.88 -13.41
N LEU A 52 -8.73 12.49 -12.29
CA LEU A 52 -8.77 11.13 -11.77
C LEU A 52 -10.22 10.66 -11.55
N ARG A 53 -11.06 11.50 -10.93
CA ARG A 53 -12.48 11.19 -10.70
C ARG A 53 -13.19 10.88 -12.01
N ARG A 54 -13.04 11.77 -12.98
CA ARG A 54 -13.62 11.60 -14.32
C ARG A 54 -13.20 10.29 -14.98
N VAL A 55 -11.90 10.04 -15.05
CA VAL A 55 -11.35 8.82 -15.66
C VAL A 55 -11.82 7.57 -14.91
N SER A 56 -11.90 7.64 -13.58
CA SER A 56 -12.40 6.52 -12.77
C SER A 56 -13.86 6.19 -13.07
N ASP A 57 -14.69 7.20 -13.27
CA ASP A 57 -16.11 7.03 -13.59
C ASP A 57 -16.29 6.51 -15.03
N GLU A 58 -15.59 7.11 -15.99
CA GLU A 58 -15.63 6.70 -17.41
C GLU A 58 -15.17 5.26 -17.64
N LEU A 59 -14.17 4.79 -16.90
CA LEU A 59 -13.61 3.44 -17.03
C LEU A 59 -14.22 2.43 -16.06
N GLY A 60 -15.18 2.81 -15.26
CA GLY A 60 -15.83 1.92 -14.29
C GLY A 60 -14.85 1.33 -13.26
N VAL A 61 -13.98 2.18 -12.71
CA VAL A 61 -13.01 1.75 -11.68
C VAL A 61 -13.78 1.31 -10.43
N GLU A 62 -13.47 0.12 -9.94
CA GLU A 62 -14.08 -0.46 -8.74
C GLU A 62 -13.15 -0.41 -7.53
N LEU A 63 -11.87 -0.59 -7.78
CA LEU A 63 -10.84 -0.63 -6.74
C LEU A 63 -9.78 0.43 -7.00
N VAL A 64 -9.19 0.96 -5.93
CA VAL A 64 -8.06 1.87 -6.01
C VAL A 64 -6.97 1.40 -5.02
N ARG A 65 -5.77 1.23 -5.52
CA ARG A 65 -4.58 0.91 -4.72
C ARG A 65 -3.82 2.19 -4.41
N LEU A 66 -3.69 2.49 -3.12
CA LEU A 66 -2.77 3.51 -2.61
C LEU A 66 -1.46 2.83 -2.25
N SER A 67 -0.35 3.33 -2.77
CA SER A 67 0.95 2.70 -2.56
C SER A 67 2.04 3.69 -2.20
N PHE A 68 2.97 3.24 -1.38
CA PHE A 68 4.23 3.90 -1.07
C PHE A 68 5.35 2.87 -1.06
N THR A 69 6.59 3.31 -1.20
CA THR A 69 7.75 2.43 -1.10
C THR A 69 8.52 2.70 0.20
N ASP A 70 9.00 1.63 0.81
CA ASP A 70 9.92 1.73 1.94
C ASP A 70 11.38 1.95 1.49
N GLN A 71 12.31 1.92 2.44
CA GLN A 71 13.74 2.13 2.21
C GLN A 71 14.39 1.03 1.37
N HIS A 72 13.74 -0.14 1.27
CA HIS A 72 14.21 -1.28 0.49
C HIS A 72 13.62 -1.31 -0.92
N GLY A 73 12.77 -0.33 -1.27
CA GLY A 73 12.03 -0.32 -2.53
C GLY A 73 10.81 -1.26 -2.54
N VAL A 74 10.45 -1.87 -1.41
CA VAL A 74 9.26 -2.72 -1.32
C VAL A 74 8.02 -1.85 -1.34
N VAL A 75 7.08 -2.20 -2.22
CA VAL A 75 5.81 -1.47 -2.37
C VAL A 75 4.82 -1.97 -1.32
N HIS A 76 4.39 -1.07 -0.48
CA HIS A 76 3.33 -1.25 0.51
C HIS A 76 2.10 -0.44 0.13
N GLY A 77 0.95 -0.77 0.69
CA GLY A 77 -0.24 0.05 0.48
C GLY A 77 -1.53 -0.58 0.97
N LYS A 78 -2.62 0.04 0.57
CA LYS A 78 -3.99 -0.42 0.82
C LYS A 78 -4.80 -0.40 -0.46
N THR A 79 -5.65 -1.40 -0.64
CA THR A 79 -6.66 -1.42 -1.69
C THR A 79 -7.99 -0.98 -1.09
N LEU A 80 -8.63 -0.03 -1.73
CA LEU A 80 -9.89 0.57 -1.32
C LEU A 80 -10.93 0.32 -2.40
N THR A 81 -12.21 0.35 -2.03
CA THR A 81 -13.30 0.47 -3.00
C THR A 81 -13.36 1.87 -3.60
N ARG A 82 -13.98 2.00 -4.77
CA ARG A 82 -14.17 3.31 -5.42
C ARG A 82 -14.85 4.33 -4.50
N ASP A 83 -15.82 3.88 -3.69
CA ASP A 83 -16.57 4.76 -2.77
C ASP A 83 -15.68 5.38 -1.68
N ALA A 84 -14.60 4.67 -1.28
CA ALA A 84 -13.67 5.17 -0.29
C ALA A 84 -12.63 6.17 -0.85
N LEU A 85 -12.61 6.38 -2.18
CA LEU A 85 -11.59 7.21 -2.84
C LEU A 85 -11.63 8.66 -2.37
N GLU A 86 -12.82 9.24 -2.18
CA GLU A 86 -12.92 10.65 -1.74
C GLU A 86 -12.31 10.85 -0.35
N GLY A 87 -12.56 9.93 0.57
CA GLY A 87 -11.88 9.92 1.86
C GLY A 87 -10.37 9.79 1.72
N ALA A 88 -9.92 8.90 0.85
CA ALA A 88 -8.49 8.71 0.59
C ALA A 88 -7.82 9.97 0.03
N LEU A 89 -8.44 10.64 -0.95
CA LEU A 89 -7.94 11.89 -1.54
C LEU A 89 -7.89 13.04 -0.51
N SER A 90 -8.73 13.01 0.51
CA SER A 90 -8.69 13.97 1.61
C SER A 90 -7.63 13.67 2.68
N GLY A 91 -6.92 12.53 2.58
CA GLY A 91 -5.90 12.11 3.56
C GLY A 91 -6.49 11.40 4.77
N SER A 92 -7.50 10.53 4.58
CA SER A 92 -8.12 9.76 5.68
C SER A 92 -7.54 8.35 5.86
N VAL A 93 -6.59 7.94 5.01
CA VAL A 93 -6.02 6.58 5.06
C VAL A 93 -4.66 6.60 5.72
N SER A 94 -4.49 5.79 6.76
CA SER A 94 -3.23 5.67 7.48
C SER A 94 -2.69 4.23 7.51
N VAL A 95 -1.42 4.12 7.81
CA VAL A 95 -0.69 2.87 8.09
C VAL A 95 0.16 3.06 9.34
N PRO A 96 0.51 1.99 10.06
CA PRO A 96 1.40 2.11 11.21
C PRO A 96 2.83 2.48 10.76
N SER A 97 3.45 3.42 11.48
CA SER A 97 4.83 3.87 11.24
C SER A 97 5.86 2.74 11.28
N SER A 98 5.56 1.67 12.02
CA SER A 98 6.41 0.48 12.12
C SER A 98 6.63 -0.24 10.78
N LEU A 99 5.81 -0.01 9.75
CA LEU A 99 6.05 -0.53 8.40
C LEU A 99 7.37 -0.01 7.81
N LEU A 100 7.77 1.22 8.17
CA LEU A 100 9.02 1.82 7.73
C LEU A 100 10.25 1.36 8.53
N LEU A 101 10.06 0.53 9.54
CA LEU A 101 11.10 0.02 10.44
C LEU A 101 11.32 -1.49 10.30
N LYS A 102 10.86 -2.04 9.18
CA LYS A 102 11.00 -3.47 8.86
C LYS A 102 12.19 -3.73 7.94
N ASP A 103 12.76 -4.93 8.05
CA ASP A 103 13.67 -5.47 7.05
C ASP A 103 12.91 -6.11 5.87
N THR A 104 13.64 -6.61 4.88
CA THR A 104 13.08 -7.26 3.69
C THR A 104 12.32 -8.56 3.98
N SER A 105 12.50 -9.15 5.16
CA SER A 105 11.73 -10.31 5.63
C SER A 105 10.44 -9.94 6.36
N GLY A 106 10.16 -8.63 6.49
CA GLY A 106 8.99 -8.10 7.21
C GLY A 106 9.14 -8.06 8.73
N LYS A 107 10.35 -8.38 9.28
CA LYS A 107 10.63 -8.27 10.71
C LYS A 107 10.87 -6.81 11.08
N THR A 108 10.26 -6.33 12.16
CA THR A 108 10.56 -5.01 12.73
C THR A 108 11.95 -5.05 13.36
N VAL A 109 12.88 -4.27 12.81
CA VAL A 109 14.30 -4.24 13.21
C VAL A 109 14.52 -3.33 14.42
N TYR A 110 13.81 -2.21 14.46
CA TYR A 110 13.90 -1.24 15.54
C TYR A 110 12.76 -1.45 16.55
N PRO A 111 13.04 -1.54 17.84
CA PRO A 111 11.99 -1.66 18.84
C PRO A 111 11.13 -0.39 18.85
N VAL A 112 9.83 -0.52 18.65
CA VAL A 112 8.90 0.63 18.62
C VAL A 112 8.11 0.79 19.92
N PHE A 113 8.00 -0.27 20.75
CA PHE A 113 7.24 -0.30 21.98
C PHE A 113 8.10 -0.20 23.26
N THR A 114 9.35 0.24 23.10
CA THR A 114 10.25 0.49 24.24
C THR A 114 10.42 1.99 24.44
N PRO A 115 10.74 2.45 25.66
CA PRO A 115 11.21 3.81 25.86
C PRO A 115 12.38 4.11 24.91
N ASP A 116 12.39 5.28 24.31
CA ASP A 116 13.40 5.71 23.32
C ASP A 116 13.46 4.83 22.04
N GLY A 117 12.44 3.99 21.79
CA GLY A 117 12.31 3.20 20.58
C GLY A 117 12.11 4.04 19.31
N GLY A 118 12.14 3.38 18.13
CA GLY A 118 11.80 4.03 16.86
C GLY A 118 12.89 4.96 16.32
N ILE A 119 14.11 4.46 16.09
CA ILE A 119 15.24 5.19 15.47
C ILE A 119 15.57 6.57 16.10
N GLY A 120 15.32 6.72 17.39
CA GLY A 120 15.56 7.99 18.11
C GLY A 120 14.54 9.10 17.82
N SER A 121 13.43 8.81 17.18
CA SER A 121 12.34 9.75 16.95
C SER A 121 11.10 9.32 17.74
N SER A 122 10.64 10.17 18.64
CA SER A 122 9.41 9.92 19.43
C SER A 122 8.18 9.75 18.52
N ARG A 123 8.18 10.37 17.34
CA ARG A 123 7.10 10.25 16.34
C ARG A 123 7.05 8.87 15.68
N MET A 124 8.14 8.12 15.69
CA MET A 124 8.25 6.77 15.14
C MET A 124 8.11 5.70 16.23
N SER A 125 7.94 6.10 17.48
CA SER A 125 7.71 5.22 18.62
C SER A 125 6.23 4.83 18.72
N GLY A 126 5.95 3.65 19.29
CA GLY A 126 4.59 3.20 19.55
C GLY A 126 3.77 2.76 18.34
N ALA A 127 4.40 2.60 17.18
CA ALA A 127 3.72 2.26 15.92
C ALA A 127 2.53 3.21 15.60
N GLY A 128 2.71 4.51 15.86
CA GLY A 128 1.72 5.54 15.59
C GLY A 128 1.35 5.62 14.09
N ASP A 129 0.29 6.34 13.78
CA ASP A 129 -0.21 6.49 12.42
C ASP A 129 0.70 7.34 11.55
N VAL A 130 0.85 6.89 10.31
CA VAL A 130 1.37 7.65 9.18
C VAL A 130 0.29 7.70 8.11
N VAL A 131 -0.03 8.90 7.65
CA VAL A 131 -1.10 9.15 6.67
C VAL A 131 -0.56 9.02 5.26
N LEU A 132 -1.28 8.29 4.42
CA LEU A 132 -1.05 8.19 2.99
C LEU A 132 -1.68 9.40 2.30
N VAL A 133 -0.86 10.31 1.81
CA VAL A 133 -1.30 11.48 1.01
C VAL A 133 -1.12 11.13 -0.46
N PRO A 134 -2.22 10.85 -1.20
CA PRO A 134 -2.12 10.47 -2.60
C PRO A 134 -1.56 11.60 -3.46
N ASP A 135 -0.79 11.24 -4.49
CA ASP A 135 -0.44 12.14 -5.57
C ASP A 135 -1.33 11.83 -6.79
N PRO A 136 -2.38 12.62 -7.05
CA PRO A 136 -3.34 12.35 -8.11
C PRO A 136 -2.73 12.32 -9.51
N ALA A 137 -1.61 13.01 -9.74
CA ALA A 137 -0.92 13.03 -11.02
C ALA A 137 -0.29 11.67 -11.37
N THR A 138 -0.13 10.80 -10.39
CA THR A 138 0.40 9.44 -10.57
C THR A 138 -0.66 8.40 -10.92
N PHE A 139 -1.93 8.78 -11.01
CA PHE A 139 -3.01 7.85 -11.28
C PHE A 139 -2.80 7.06 -12.57
N ARG A 140 -2.94 5.75 -12.49
CA ARG A 140 -2.86 4.80 -13.62
C ARG A 140 -3.89 3.70 -13.44
N ILE A 141 -4.40 3.17 -14.53
CA ILE A 141 -5.13 1.90 -14.52
C ILE A 141 -4.12 0.77 -14.65
N LEU A 142 -4.26 -0.26 -13.83
CA LEU A 142 -3.37 -1.42 -13.87
C LEU A 142 -3.67 -2.26 -15.12
N PRO A 143 -2.71 -2.51 -16.02
CA PRO A 143 -2.95 -3.27 -17.27
C PRO A 143 -3.47 -4.70 -17.02
N TRP A 144 -3.03 -5.31 -15.91
CA TRP A 144 -3.43 -6.67 -15.51
C TRP A 144 -4.70 -6.71 -14.65
N SER A 145 -5.27 -5.55 -14.31
CA SER A 145 -6.50 -5.41 -13.52
C SER A 145 -7.28 -4.17 -13.98
N PRO A 146 -7.99 -4.24 -15.13
CA PRO A 146 -8.50 -3.07 -15.87
C PRO A 146 -9.46 -2.16 -15.09
N ARG A 147 -10.13 -2.69 -14.02
CA ARG A 147 -11.03 -1.90 -13.16
C ARG A 147 -10.36 -1.46 -11.86
N THR A 148 -9.03 -1.51 -11.83
CA THR A 148 -8.23 -1.12 -10.66
C THR A 148 -7.36 0.08 -10.99
N GLY A 149 -7.60 1.19 -10.30
CA GLY A 149 -6.72 2.36 -10.29
C GLY A 149 -5.54 2.17 -9.34
N TRP A 150 -4.44 2.84 -9.61
CA TRP A 150 -3.25 2.87 -8.78
C TRP A 150 -2.74 4.29 -8.59
N LEU A 151 -2.42 4.64 -7.35
CA LEU A 151 -1.90 5.94 -6.91
C LEU A 151 -0.66 5.74 -6.04
N LEU A 152 0.35 6.55 -6.28
CA LEU A 152 1.46 6.70 -5.36
C LEU A 152 1.13 7.73 -4.29
N CYS A 153 1.63 7.50 -3.06
CA CYS A 153 1.39 8.37 -1.92
C CYS A 153 2.70 8.89 -1.34
N ASP A 154 2.67 10.12 -0.88
CA ASP A 154 3.63 10.64 0.08
C ASP A 154 3.17 10.30 1.50
N LEU A 155 4.12 10.22 2.43
CA LEU A 155 3.84 9.88 3.82
C LEU A 155 3.94 11.12 4.70
N HIS A 156 2.88 11.36 5.47
CA HIS A 156 2.80 12.47 6.41
C HIS A 156 2.38 11.98 7.79
N PHE A 157 2.79 12.66 8.81
CA PHE A 157 2.23 12.49 10.15
C PHE A 157 0.84 13.15 10.24
N PRO A 158 0.01 12.79 11.24
CA PRO A 158 -1.34 13.36 11.38
C PRO A 158 -1.41 14.87 11.57
N ASP A 159 -0.30 15.52 11.94
CA ASP A 159 -0.16 16.98 12.05
C ASP A 159 0.25 17.66 10.73
N GLY A 160 0.35 16.88 9.63
CA GLY A 160 0.68 17.38 8.31
C GLY A 160 2.19 17.40 7.99
N ASP A 161 3.06 17.18 8.97
CA ASP A 161 4.51 17.15 8.71
C ASP A 161 4.91 15.94 7.87
N PRO A 162 5.86 16.08 6.93
CA PRO A 162 6.33 14.97 6.13
C PRO A 162 7.10 13.95 6.96
N VAL A 163 6.92 12.67 6.68
CA VAL A 163 7.73 11.60 7.27
C VAL A 163 9.12 11.60 6.64
N ALA A 164 10.15 11.71 7.48
CA ALA A 164 11.54 11.80 7.01
C ALA A 164 11.98 10.57 6.19
N LEU A 165 11.44 9.39 6.49
CA LEU A 165 11.70 8.13 5.79
C LEU A 165 10.86 7.93 4.52
N CYS A 166 10.01 8.88 4.15
CA CYS A 166 9.28 8.80 2.88
C CYS A 166 10.26 8.90 1.70
N THR A 167 10.52 7.77 1.04
CA THR A 167 11.49 7.68 -0.07
C THR A 167 11.13 8.62 -1.22
N ARG A 168 9.86 8.71 -1.55
CA ARG A 168 9.33 9.62 -2.56
C ARG A 168 9.52 11.08 -2.16
N GLY A 169 9.29 11.41 -0.88
CA GLY A 169 9.53 12.73 -0.31
C GLY A 169 11.01 13.10 -0.31
N ILE A 170 11.92 12.15 -0.01
CA ILE A 170 13.37 12.34 -0.10
C ILE A 170 13.77 12.72 -1.53
N HIS A 171 13.33 11.92 -2.51
CA HIS A 171 13.63 12.16 -3.93
C HIS A 171 13.14 13.53 -4.38
N ARG A 172 11.90 13.91 -4.06
CA ARG A 172 11.33 15.22 -4.41
C ARG A 172 12.11 16.39 -3.81
N ARG A 173 12.52 16.29 -2.54
CA ARG A 173 13.35 17.31 -1.89
C ARG A 173 14.71 17.42 -2.56
N THR A 174 15.35 16.31 -2.92
CA THR A 174 16.62 16.29 -3.63
C THR A 174 16.51 16.96 -4.99
N LEU A 175 15.49 16.66 -5.79
CA LEU A 175 15.24 17.33 -7.06
C LEU A 175 15.03 18.84 -6.89
N GLY A 176 14.27 19.25 -5.87
CA GLY A 176 14.06 20.65 -5.56
C GLY A 176 15.37 21.37 -5.18
N GLU A 177 16.27 20.69 -4.46
CA GLU A 177 17.59 21.23 -4.12
C GLU A 177 18.49 21.41 -5.36
N LEU A 178 18.48 20.41 -6.27
CA LEU A 178 19.20 20.51 -7.54
C LEU A 178 18.68 21.66 -8.40
N ALA A 179 17.35 21.76 -8.55
CA ALA A 179 16.72 22.83 -9.33
C ALA A 179 17.06 24.23 -8.79
N ARG A 180 17.12 24.40 -7.45
CA ARG A 180 17.54 25.70 -6.84
C ARG A 180 18.98 26.05 -7.16
N ARG A 181 19.83 25.09 -7.50
CA ARG A 181 21.21 25.28 -7.95
C ARG A 181 21.34 25.41 -9.46
N GLY A 182 20.22 25.39 -10.20
CA GLY A 182 20.20 25.41 -11.66
C GLY A 182 20.62 24.08 -12.31
N TRP A 183 20.50 22.98 -11.60
CA TRP A 183 20.83 21.65 -12.09
C TRP A 183 19.58 20.83 -12.34
N ASP A 184 19.59 20.05 -13.41
CA ASP A 184 18.60 19.04 -13.72
C ASP A 184 19.19 17.65 -13.48
N LEU A 185 18.32 16.67 -13.16
CA LEU A 185 18.70 15.27 -13.00
C LEU A 185 18.00 14.42 -14.06
N THR A 186 18.80 13.79 -14.91
CA THR A 186 18.32 12.73 -15.81
C THR A 186 18.73 11.38 -15.25
N VAL A 187 17.77 10.46 -15.14
CA VAL A 187 18.00 9.10 -14.66
C VAL A 187 17.54 8.09 -15.70
N GLY A 188 18.26 6.96 -15.79
CA GLY A 188 17.84 5.76 -16.49
C GLY A 188 17.52 4.66 -15.49
N VAL A 189 16.72 3.70 -15.89
CA VAL A 189 16.45 2.49 -15.12
C VAL A 189 17.03 1.31 -15.88
N GLU A 190 17.90 0.55 -15.21
CA GLU A 190 18.41 -0.72 -15.69
C GLU A 190 17.80 -1.82 -14.85
N LEU A 191 17.21 -2.82 -15.51
CA LEU A 191 16.55 -3.95 -14.87
C LEU A 191 17.33 -5.22 -15.19
N GLU A 192 17.83 -5.87 -14.14
CA GLU A 192 18.45 -7.20 -14.25
C GLU A 192 17.53 -8.22 -13.58
N PHE A 193 17.24 -9.31 -14.28
CA PHE A 193 16.37 -10.35 -13.76
C PHE A 193 16.67 -11.72 -14.38
N HIS A 194 16.28 -12.76 -13.66
CA HIS A 194 16.30 -14.13 -14.15
C HIS A 194 14.87 -14.66 -14.28
N VAL A 195 14.62 -15.46 -15.31
CA VAL A 195 13.35 -16.14 -15.49
C VAL A 195 13.52 -17.61 -15.12
N PHE A 196 12.67 -18.07 -14.20
CA PHE A 196 12.63 -19.45 -13.76
C PHE A 196 11.25 -20.04 -14.02
N ARG A 197 11.23 -21.33 -14.32
CA ARG A 197 10.00 -22.12 -14.28
C ARG A 197 9.82 -22.65 -12.88
N LEU A 198 8.62 -22.44 -12.31
CA LEU A 198 8.25 -23.08 -11.05
C LEU A 198 8.05 -24.58 -11.30
N LEU A 199 8.70 -25.43 -10.51
CA LEU A 199 8.61 -26.90 -10.61
C LEU A 199 7.57 -27.48 -9.65
N ASP A 200 7.31 -26.78 -8.53
CA ASP A 200 6.26 -27.16 -7.62
C ASP A 200 4.88 -26.89 -8.23
N GLU A 201 4.02 -27.89 -8.27
CA GLU A 201 2.65 -27.75 -8.78
C GLU A 201 1.78 -26.88 -7.86
N SER A 202 2.12 -26.83 -6.57
CA SER A 202 1.46 -25.99 -5.55
C SER A 202 2.43 -25.62 -4.45
N LEU A 203 2.17 -24.46 -3.81
CA LEU A 203 2.91 -24.06 -2.61
C LEU A 203 2.30 -24.76 -1.39
N GLY A 204 3.14 -25.49 -0.63
CA GLY A 204 2.77 -26.11 0.63
C GLY A 204 3.08 -25.23 1.85
N ASP A 205 2.70 -25.71 3.04
CA ASP A 205 2.88 -24.98 4.32
C ASP A 205 4.35 -24.66 4.62
N HIS A 206 5.30 -25.47 4.16
CA HIS A 206 6.74 -25.24 4.34
C HIS A 206 7.26 -24.02 3.57
N HIS A 207 6.57 -23.59 2.52
CA HIS A 207 6.88 -22.35 1.79
C HIS A 207 6.40 -21.10 2.52
N VAL A 208 5.48 -21.25 3.48
CA VAL A 208 4.93 -20.13 4.24
C VAL A 208 5.93 -19.69 5.29
N GLY A 209 6.40 -18.46 5.18
CA GLY A 209 7.30 -17.86 6.16
C GLY A 209 6.57 -17.03 7.20
N ALA A 210 7.37 -16.54 8.15
CA ALA A 210 6.97 -15.51 9.11
C ALA A 210 8.00 -14.37 9.08
N PRO A 211 7.67 -13.17 9.57
CA PRO A 211 8.63 -12.07 9.64
C PRO A 211 9.93 -12.48 10.35
N GLY A 212 11.06 -12.35 9.66
CA GLY A 212 12.37 -12.80 10.11
C GLY A 212 12.63 -14.31 10.01
N ARG A 213 11.69 -15.07 9.46
CA ARG A 213 11.81 -16.51 9.22
C ARG A 213 11.17 -16.83 7.87
N PRO A 214 11.88 -16.59 6.76
CA PRO A 214 11.36 -16.93 5.44
C PRO A 214 11.09 -18.45 5.35
N GLY A 215 10.07 -18.83 4.60
CA GLY A 215 9.79 -20.22 4.26
C GLY A 215 10.85 -20.79 3.33
N GLU A 216 10.76 -22.07 3.03
CA GLU A 216 11.61 -22.69 2.03
C GLU A 216 11.29 -22.12 0.65
N PRO A 217 12.31 -21.81 -0.18
CA PRO A 217 12.03 -21.35 -1.54
C PRO A 217 11.41 -22.49 -2.35
N PRO A 218 10.47 -22.19 -3.27
CA PRO A 218 9.94 -23.20 -4.16
C PRO A 218 11.03 -23.76 -5.09
N ALA A 219 10.87 -25.01 -5.52
CA ALA A 219 11.76 -25.61 -6.49
C ALA A 219 11.59 -24.93 -7.86
N VAL A 220 12.71 -24.54 -8.46
CA VAL A 220 12.72 -23.80 -9.74
C VAL A 220 13.77 -24.36 -10.69
N ALA A 221 13.53 -24.20 -11.99
CA ALA A 221 14.53 -24.43 -13.03
C ALA A 221 14.73 -23.17 -13.86
N PRO A 222 15.97 -22.81 -14.26
CA PRO A 222 16.21 -21.68 -15.14
C PRO A 222 15.58 -21.95 -16.51
N VAL A 223 14.96 -20.92 -17.10
CA VAL A 223 14.38 -21.00 -18.44
C VAL A 223 15.46 -20.85 -19.51
N THR A 224 16.49 -20.06 -19.21
CA THR A 224 17.59 -19.76 -20.13
C THR A 224 18.92 -20.25 -19.60
N ARG A 225 19.87 -20.54 -20.50
CA ARG A 225 21.24 -20.91 -20.13
C ARG A 225 22.08 -19.76 -19.58
N GLY A 226 21.71 -18.54 -19.91
CA GLY A 226 22.47 -17.35 -19.56
C GLY A 226 21.76 -16.52 -18.48
N SER A 227 22.53 -15.81 -17.73
CA SER A 227 22.05 -14.85 -16.75
C SER A 227 21.72 -13.48 -17.37
N GLN A 228 21.93 -13.28 -18.68
CA GLN A 228 21.71 -12.00 -19.36
C GLN A 228 20.52 -12.10 -20.31
N LEU A 229 19.39 -11.56 -19.89
CA LEU A 229 18.17 -11.47 -20.71
C LEU A 229 18.21 -10.31 -21.72
N LEU A 230 19.18 -9.44 -21.64
CA LEU A 230 19.44 -8.37 -22.62
C LEU A 230 20.31 -8.83 -23.79
N HIS A 231 20.79 -10.08 -23.82
CA HIS A 231 21.53 -10.59 -24.96
C HIS A 231 20.55 -10.94 -26.08
N GLU A 232 20.85 -10.54 -27.32
CA GLU A 232 20.01 -10.79 -28.51
C GLU A 232 19.55 -12.25 -28.62
N GLN A 233 20.37 -13.20 -28.18
CA GLN A 233 20.05 -14.64 -28.16
C GLN A 233 18.94 -15.03 -27.17
N ALA A 234 18.56 -14.18 -26.24
CA ALA A 234 17.47 -14.44 -25.30
C ALA A 234 16.12 -13.94 -25.83
N LEU A 235 16.12 -13.13 -26.87
CA LEU A 235 14.92 -12.59 -27.51
C LEU A 235 14.41 -13.48 -28.63
N ASP A 236 15.24 -14.42 -29.11
CA ASP A 236 14.95 -15.31 -30.26
C ASP A 236 14.48 -16.72 -29.82
N GLY A 237 14.20 -16.93 -28.54
CA GLY A 237 13.80 -18.21 -27.94
C GLY A 237 12.31 -18.35 -27.63
#